data_e4a19e8d77b2f216a965df3fad42601e
#
_entry.id   e4a19e8d77b2f216a965df3fad42601e
#
_cell.length_a   1.000
_cell.length_b   1.000
_cell.length_c   1.000
_cell.angle_alpha   90.00
_cell.angle_beta   90.00
_cell.angle_gamma   90.00
#
_symmetry.space_group_name_H-M   'P 1'
#
loop_
_entity.id
_entity.type
_entity.pdbx_description
1 polymer ?
#
loop_
_entity_poly.entity_id
_entity_poly.type
_entity_poly.pdbx_seq_one_letter_code
_entity_poly.pdbx_strand_id
1 'polypeptide(L)'
;MIKIGNKVEKVQKNFWNNCLFHPTDAVEDAWGKRILDKMAENKAIKTVRIYTMLEDIVYMDEDGNLQYDFRVSDLRIDYLLEKGYNLILAYGGMPDCIASSVANKSSMSKNKTRYKGKLWNTAPPKSYALWEEVCYEYTKHNVERYGIETVSKWYCQCHNEPDSKAFFLSECSKGAENAEVIRLPVYCKLYEAFEKGVKRVSDKIKVGGPALARYNNFLGGFLDYVKKNGLKLDYIAVHNYGTEPYRINNGSTPIAVSNNVQVQKEYAETIKEHGFSGVPIVVDEWGFSTGGFMNVENCPELIKRETEMFSAYFAKLIHEFVYSDFKIDLLAICLSGQHEMVTDFSGFRNFFTLNFIKKPIYNAYILASKLGESLLTKENDRGNIFVVPTKNEKEDYAILISYSDKYMTDNLPEIEETVEFEQDISDKTVTIWCIDKEHTNPYRMFEKMGVEEPDAEQIKLLREEGKMKPVKVQKGNEKITLKLTSNATFLITVEA
;
A
#
# COMPACT_ATOMS: atom_id res chain seq x y z
N MET A 1 -19.94 -16.80 -19.69
CA MET A 1 -19.00 -17.92 -19.45
C MET A 1 -17.59 -17.36 -19.38
N ILE A 2 -16.76 -17.86 -18.44
CA ILE A 2 -15.35 -17.50 -18.30
C ILE A 2 -14.53 -18.69 -18.79
N LYS A 3 -13.66 -18.49 -19.80
CA LYS A 3 -12.74 -19.52 -20.26
C LYS A 3 -11.32 -19.15 -19.89
N ILE A 4 -10.59 -20.08 -19.28
CA ILE A 4 -9.20 -19.95 -18.90
C ILE A 4 -8.34 -20.70 -19.89
N GLY A 5 -7.52 -19.97 -20.63
CA GLY A 5 -6.59 -20.55 -21.59
C GLY A 5 -5.38 -21.19 -20.91
N ASN A 6 -4.61 -21.95 -21.68
CA ASN A 6 -3.38 -22.60 -21.22
C ASN A 6 -2.10 -21.83 -21.59
N LYS A 7 -2.21 -20.85 -22.49
CA LYS A 7 -1.08 -20.03 -22.96
C LYS A 7 -0.72 -18.97 -21.94
N VAL A 8 0.57 -18.87 -21.63
CA VAL A 8 1.11 -17.77 -20.83
C VAL A 8 1.16 -16.51 -21.69
N GLU A 9 0.44 -15.48 -21.27
CA GLU A 9 0.38 -14.18 -21.93
C GLU A 9 1.54 -13.29 -21.45
N LYS A 10 1.81 -13.31 -20.14
CA LYS A 10 2.82 -12.47 -19.50
C LYS A 10 3.36 -13.14 -18.24
N VAL A 11 4.64 -12.97 -17.97
CA VAL A 11 5.24 -13.33 -16.68
C VAL A 11 5.49 -12.04 -15.92
N GLN A 12 4.98 -11.96 -14.70
CA GLN A 12 5.17 -10.80 -13.85
C GLN A 12 5.22 -11.17 -12.37
N LYS A 13 5.98 -10.42 -11.60
CA LYS A 13 5.96 -10.54 -10.14
C LYS A 13 4.65 -10.01 -9.58
N ASN A 14 4.18 -10.63 -8.50
CA ASN A 14 3.04 -10.12 -7.74
C ASN A 14 3.47 -8.83 -7.02
N PHE A 15 3.00 -7.69 -7.51
CA PHE A 15 3.37 -6.37 -7.00
C PHE A 15 2.45 -5.86 -5.88
N TRP A 16 1.33 -6.49 -5.59
CA TRP A 16 0.24 -5.97 -4.74
C TRP A 16 0.33 -6.32 -3.26
N ASN A 17 1.11 -7.31 -2.85
CA ASN A 17 1.19 -7.77 -1.46
C ASN A 17 2.16 -6.94 -0.60
N ASN A 18 1.90 -5.63 -0.49
CA ASN A 18 2.74 -4.72 0.27
C ASN A 18 1.88 -3.69 1.02
N CYS A 19 2.41 -3.12 2.10
CA CYS A 19 1.72 -2.08 2.86
C CYS A 19 2.67 -0.99 3.38
N LEU A 20 2.10 0.18 3.65
CA LEU A 20 2.66 1.15 4.58
C LEU A 20 2.01 0.92 5.94
N PHE A 21 2.81 0.91 7.00
CA PHE A 21 2.33 0.92 8.36
C PHE A 21 3.27 1.73 9.24
N HIS A 22 2.80 2.86 9.77
CA HIS A 22 3.66 3.77 10.55
C HIS A 22 4.31 3.01 11.72
N PRO A 23 5.63 3.18 12.00
CA PRO A 23 6.33 2.35 12.97
C PRO A 23 5.76 2.44 14.39
N THR A 24 5.25 3.59 14.82
CA THR A 24 4.61 3.75 16.15
C THR A 24 3.30 2.98 16.27
N ASP A 25 2.59 2.79 15.18
CA ASP A 25 1.33 2.04 15.12
C ASP A 25 1.54 0.55 14.84
N ALA A 26 2.69 0.22 14.23
CA ALA A 26 3.06 -1.14 13.83
C ALA A 26 3.90 -1.85 14.90
N VAL A 27 5.20 -1.56 14.91
CA VAL A 27 6.18 -2.30 15.71
C VAL A 27 6.29 -1.82 17.16
N GLU A 28 5.83 -0.61 17.46
CA GLU A 28 5.82 -0.05 18.83
C GLU A 28 4.49 -0.27 19.55
N ASP A 29 3.48 -0.79 18.86
CA ASP A 29 2.15 -1.06 19.38
C ASP A 29 1.82 -2.56 19.40
N ALA A 30 1.27 -3.04 20.52
CA ALA A 30 0.91 -4.45 20.67
C ALA A 30 -0.18 -4.91 19.67
N TRP A 31 -1.14 -4.03 19.37
CA TRP A 31 -2.18 -4.31 18.38
C TRP A 31 -1.57 -4.37 16.97
N GLY A 32 -0.70 -3.42 16.61
CA GLY A 32 0.01 -3.40 15.34
C GLY A 32 0.92 -4.62 15.15
N LYS A 33 1.66 -5.02 16.18
CA LYS A 33 2.45 -6.27 16.16
C LYS A 33 1.60 -7.50 15.84
N ARG A 34 0.42 -7.62 16.43
CA ARG A 34 -0.50 -8.73 16.12
C ARG A 34 -0.94 -8.73 14.65
N ILE A 35 -1.10 -7.55 14.03
CA ILE A 35 -1.40 -7.46 12.59
C ILE A 35 -0.21 -7.93 11.78
N LEU A 36 1.00 -7.44 12.08
CA LEU A 36 2.22 -7.85 11.40
C LEU A 36 2.44 -9.36 11.51
N ASP A 37 2.25 -9.96 12.70
CA ASP A 37 2.32 -11.40 12.90
C ASP A 37 1.33 -12.15 12.00
N LYS A 38 0.08 -11.70 11.92
CA LYS A 38 -0.94 -12.32 11.07
C LYS A 38 -0.65 -12.19 9.59
N MET A 39 -0.15 -11.03 9.16
CA MET A 39 0.25 -10.82 7.77
C MET A 39 1.42 -11.74 7.37
N ALA A 40 2.39 -11.96 8.28
CA ALA A 40 3.49 -12.89 8.07
C ALA A 40 3.03 -14.35 8.01
N GLU A 41 2.21 -14.80 9.00
CA GLU A 41 1.64 -16.15 9.03
C GLU A 41 0.90 -16.52 7.74
N ASN A 42 0.10 -15.59 7.22
CA ASN A 42 -0.71 -15.82 6.03
C ASN A 42 0.02 -15.46 4.72
N LYS A 43 1.23 -14.92 4.78
CA LYS A 43 2.00 -14.41 3.63
C LYS A 43 1.21 -13.37 2.83
N ALA A 44 0.29 -12.66 3.49
CA ALA A 44 -0.57 -11.67 2.86
C ALA A 44 0.21 -10.43 2.41
N ILE A 45 1.29 -10.10 3.11
CA ILE A 45 2.18 -8.97 2.82
C ILE A 45 3.62 -9.48 2.74
N LYS A 46 4.39 -8.97 1.78
CA LYS A 46 5.81 -9.29 1.55
C LYS A 46 6.73 -8.12 1.92
N THR A 47 6.29 -6.89 1.64
CA THR A 47 7.08 -5.68 1.89
C THR A 47 6.30 -4.72 2.76
N VAL A 48 6.95 -4.18 3.78
CA VAL A 48 6.40 -3.15 4.68
C VAL A 48 7.17 -1.86 4.49
N ARG A 49 6.45 -0.78 4.19
CA ARG A 49 7.02 0.57 4.19
C ARG A 49 6.90 1.16 5.59
N ILE A 50 8.02 1.67 6.12
CA ILE A 50 8.06 2.42 7.37
C ILE A 50 8.83 3.72 7.18
N TYR A 51 8.54 4.70 8.04
CA TYR A 51 9.37 5.90 8.19
C TYR A 51 10.56 5.58 9.09
N THR A 52 11.73 6.10 8.74
CA THR A 52 12.95 5.89 9.55
C THR A 52 12.91 6.66 10.86
N MET A 53 12.15 7.79 10.89
CA MET A 53 12.04 8.68 12.04
C MET A 53 13.42 9.09 12.58
N LEU A 54 14.24 9.70 11.70
CA LEU A 54 15.61 10.07 11.98
C LEU A 54 15.73 11.08 13.13
N GLU A 55 14.67 11.82 13.45
CA GLU A 55 14.58 12.70 14.61
C GLU A 55 14.69 11.96 15.95
N ASP A 56 14.48 10.65 15.98
CA ASP A 56 14.63 9.80 17.17
C ASP A 56 16.04 9.25 17.30
N ILE A 57 16.86 9.37 16.26
CA ILE A 57 18.15 8.68 16.10
C ILE A 57 19.30 9.67 16.18
N VAL A 58 19.13 10.87 15.59
CA VAL A 58 20.20 11.83 15.36
C VAL A 58 20.14 12.97 16.35
N TYR A 59 21.24 13.22 17.02
CA TYR A 59 21.40 14.35 17.94
C TYR A 59 22.79 15.01 17.77
N MET A 60 23.02 16.11 18.41
CA MET A 60 24.27 16.84 18.37
C MET A 60 24.85 16.91 19.80
N ASP A 61 26.13 16.59 19.94
CA ASP A 61 26.82 16.73 21.24
C ASP A 61 27.13 18.19 21.59
N GLU A 62 27.74 18.41 22.77
CA GLU A 62 28.10 19.73 23.25
C GLU A 62 29.16 20.43 22.38
N ASP A 63 29.99 19.66 21.68
CA ASP A 63 31.02 20.14 20.76
C ASP A 63 30.47 20.42 19.34
N GLY A 64 29.20 20.14 19.08
CA GLY A 64 28.54 20.35 17.79
C GLY A 64 28.76 19.23 16.78
N ASN A 65 29.18 18.05 17.21
CA ASN A 65 29.34 16.88 16.35
C ASN A 65 28.05 16.05 16.32
N LEU A 66 27.73 15.49 15.14
CA LEU A 66 26.62 14.56 15.01
C LEU A 66 26.88 13.25 15.76
N GLN A 67 25.89 12.81 16.50
CA GLN A 67 25.87 11.56 17.23
C GLN A 67 24.62 10.78 16.84
N TYR A 68 24.68 9.45 16.98
CA TYR A 68 23.63 8.54 16.53
C TYR A 68 23.28 7.51 17.60
N ASP A 69 21.99 7.36 17.89
CA ASP A 69 21.46 6.28 18.70
C ASP A 69 20.50 5.41 17.86
N PHE A 70 21.03 4.32 17.32
CA PHE A 70 20.29 3.44 16.42
C PHE A 70 19.36 2.46 17.14
N ARG A 71 19.38 2.35 18.47
CA ARG A 71 18.64 1.32 19.22
C ARG A 71 17.17 1.22 18.86
N VAL A 72 16.47 2.34 18.73
CA VAL A 72 15.05 2.35 18.37
C VAL A 72 14.81 1.92 16.92
N SER A 73 15.69 2.32 16.01
CA SER A 73 15.63 1.87 14.61
C SER A 73 15.88 0.38 14.50
N ASP A 74 16.89 -0.11 15.21
CA ASP A 74 17.24 -1.54 15.23
C ASP A 74 16.06 -2.38 15.71
N LEU A 75 15.40 -2.00 16.80
CA LEU A 75 14.22 -2.70 17.29
C LEU A 75 13.09 -2.78 16.25
N ARG A 76 12.87 -1.70 15.50
CA ARG A 76 11.86 -1.66 14.43
C ARG A 76 12.23 -2.59 13.28
N ILE A 77 13.45 -2.52 12.80
CA ILE A 77 13.93 -3.28 11.65
C ILE A 77 14.09 -4.76 12.00
N ASP A 78 14.71 -5.08 13.15
CA ASP A 78 14.89 -6.46 13.62
C ASP A 78 13.56 -7.21 13.66
N TYR A 79 12.51 -6.59 14.22
CA TYR A 79 11.19 -7.19 14.28
C TYR A 79 10.60 -7.51 12.90
N LEU A 80 10.71 -6.57 11.96
CA LEU A 80 10.20 -6.77 10.60
C LEU A 80 10.97 -7.84 9.84
N LEU A 81 12.30 -7.87 9.98
CA LEU A 81 13.14 -8.88 9.35
C LEU A 81 12.94 -10.26 9.96
N GLU A 82 12.76 -10.37 11.28
CA GLU A 82 12.40 -11.62 11.95
C GLU A 82 11.10 -12.23 11.40
N LYS A 83 10.13 -11.39 11.04
CA LYS A 83 8.88 -11.82 10.39
C LYS A 83 9.02 -12.10 8.89
N GLY A 84 10.20 -11.90 8.30
CA GLY A 84 10.48 -12.18 6.90
C GLY A 84 10.04 -11.09 5.92
N TYR A 85 9.76 -9.88 6.38
CA TYR A 85 9.41 -8.77 5.51
C TYR A 85 10.61 -8.19 4.78
N ASN A 86 10.39 -7.77 3.53
CA ASN A 86 11.26 -6.81 2.85
C ASN A 86 10.82 -5.39 3.22
N LEU A 87 11.69 -4.38 3.03
CA LEU A 87 11.47 -3.03 3.54
C LEU A 87 11.47 -1.96 2.45
N ILE A 88 10.57 -0.98 2.61
CA ILE A 88 10.72 0.36 2.05
C ILE A 88 11.00 1.28 3.23
N LEU A 89 12.17 1.92 3.25
CA LEU A 89 12.58 2.86 4.29
C LEU A 89 12.47 4.29 3.78
N ALA A 90 11.47 5.03 4.27
CA ALA A 90 11.33 6.44 3.96
C ALA A 90 12.24 7.26 4.90
N TYR A 91 13.37 7.73 4.38
CA TYR A 91 14.34 8.58 5.08
C TYR A 91 13.71 9.93 5.35
N GLY A 92 13.35 10.17 6.59
CA GLY A 92 12.64 11.37 6.97
C GLY A 92 12.36 11.43 8.45
N GLY A 93 11.63 12.48 8.85
CA GLY A 93 11.73 13.07 10.13
C GLY A 93 13.03 13.88 10.18
N MET A 94 13.00 15.17 9.74
CA MET A 94 14.20 16.00 9.79
C MET A 94 14.63 16.18 11.25
N PRO A 95 15.84 15.71 11.64
CA PRO A 95 16.33 15.91 13.00
C PRO A 95 16.43 17.40 13.36
N ASP A 96 15.88 17.81 14.49
CA ASP A 96 15.86 19.21 14.91
C ASP A 96 17.27 19.82 14.97
N CYS A 97 18.28 19.05 15.34
CA CYS A 97 19.68 19.50 15.45
C CYS A 97 20.31 19.91 14.12
N ILE A 98 19.82 19.39 12.97
CA ILE A 98 20.29 19.77 11.64
C ILE A 98 19.27 20.57 10.84
N ALA A 99 18.03 20.71 11.31
CA ALA A 99 16.99 21.46 10.63
C ALA A 99 17.34 22.96 10.54
N SER A 100 16.93 23.60 9.43
CA SER A 100 17.08 25.06 9.27
C SER A 100 16.15 25.85 10.21
N SER A 101 15.08 25.24 10.66
CA SER A 101 14.14 25.79 11.64
C SER A 101 13.40 24.68 12.38
N VAL A 102 13.25 24.79 13.68
CA VAL A 102 12.44 23.89 14.51
C VAL A 102 10.97 24.32 14.57
N ALA A 103 10.65 25.50 14.06
CA ALA A 103 9.28 26.01 14.00
C ALA A 103 8.45 25.34 12.89
N ASN A 104 9.11 24.88 11.82
CA ASN A 104 8.46 24.19 10.68
C ASN A 104 8.11 22.74 11.02
N LYS A 105 7.12 22.55 11.88
CA LYS A 105 6.66 21.22 12.27
C LYS A 105 5.24 20.96 11.75
N SER A 106 5.02 19.80 11.18
CA SER A 106 3.70 19.33 10.81
C SER A 106 2.88 18.94 12.03
N SER A 107 1.58 19.17 11.96
CA SER A 107 0.64 18.66 12.95
C SER A 107 0.12 17.25 12.66
N MET A 108 0.66 16.57 11.67
CA MET A 108 0.10 15.30 11.19
C MET A 108 0.02 14.21 12.25
N SER A 109 1.07 14.04 13.05
CA SER A 109 1.06 13.08 14.16
C SER A 109 0.46 13.66 15.44
N LYS A 110 0.02 14.92 15.40
CA LYS A 110 -0.49 15.62 16.55
C LYS A 110 -1.88 15.12 16.84
N ASN A 111 -2.00 14.20 17.72
CA ASN A 111 -3.15 14.12 18.43
C ASN A 111 -4.38 13.56 17.96
N LYS A 112 -4.35 12.97 16.84
CA LYS A 112 -5.43 12.08 16.45
C LYS A 112 -5.11 10.67 16.89
N THR A 113 -3.89 10.45 17.31
CA THR A 113 -3.49 9.23 17.99
C THR A 113 -3.39 9.51 19.48
N ARG A 114 -3.71 8.55 20.30
CA ARG A 114 -3.50 8.60 21.75
C ARG A 114 -2.01 8.51 22.10
N TYR A 115 -1.16 8.33 21.12
CA TYR A 115 0.27 8.40 21.25
C TYR A 115 0.73 9.84 21.41
N LYS A 116 1.80 9.97 22.12
CA LYS A 116 2.58 11.19 22.22
C LYS A 116 2.71 11.81 20.84
N GLY A 117 2.04 12.89 20.60
CA GLY A 117 2.07 13.57 19.34
C GLY A 117 3.49 14.01 19.00
N LYS A 118 4.24 13.15 18.32
CA LYS A 118 5.49 13.58 17.72
C LYS A 118 5.16 14.55 16.61
N LEU A 119 5.71 15.73 16.70
CA LEU A 119 5.60 16.70 15.63
C LEU A 119 6.68 16.41 14.60
N TRP A 120 6.27 16.16 13.39
CA TRP A 120 7.15 16.02 12.25
C TRP A 120 7.77 17.38 11.90
N ASN A 121 9.11 17.49 11.86
CA ASN A 121 9.77 18.70 11.43
C ASN A 121 9.75 18.78 9.89
N THR A 122 9.11 19.81 9.35
CA THR A 122 8.94 20.00 7.89
C THR A 122 9.98 20.92 7.26
N ALA A 123 10.95 21.42 8.04
CA ALA A 123 12.03 22.27 7.54
C ALA A 123 13.04 21.45 6.72
N PRO A 124 13.73 22.04 5.73
CA PRO A 124 14.91 21.45 5.12
C PRO A 124 16.09 21.50 6.12
N PRO A 125 17.18 20.78 5.84
CA PRO A 125 18.38 20.87 6.66
C PRO A 125 19.01 22.26 6.54
N LYS A 126 19.69 22.72 7.60
CA LYS A 126 20.51 23.95 7.56
C LYS A 126 21.73 23.82 6.65
N SER A 127 22.16 22.58 6.38
CA SER A 127 23.21 22.23 5.43
C SER A 127 22.90 20.88 4.79
N TYR A 128 22.93 20.82 3.47
CA TYR A 128 22.74 19.55 2.76
C TYR A 128 23.89 18.55 2.98
N ALA A 129 25.11 19.04 3.30
CA ALA A 129 26.20 18.17 3.71
C ALA A 129 25.93 17.43 5.02
N LEU A 130 25.25 18.07 5.98
CA LEU A 130 24.80 17.39 7.20
C LEU A 130 23.74 16.33 6.91
N TRP A 131 22.82 16.61 5.98
CA TRP A 131 21.81 15.63 5.57
C TRP A 131 22.44 14.45 4.84
N GLU A 132 23.40 14.70 3.95
CA GLU A 132 24.19 13.65 3.28
C GLU A 132 24.89 12.74 4.31
N GLU A 133 25.51 13.34 5.34
CA GLU A 133 26.20 12.58 6.39
C GLU A 133 25.23 11.74 7.23
N VAL A 134 24.06 12.28 7.59
CA VAL A 134 23.01 11.51 8.29
C VAL A 134 22.54 10.33 7.44
N CYS A 135 22.29 10.54 6.14
CA CYS A 135 21.89 9.46 5.24
C CYS A 135 23.00 8.40 5.08
N TYR A 136 24.26 8.83 5.01
CA TYR A 136 25.40 7.94 4.95
C TYR A 136 25.53 7.09 6.21
N GLU A 137 25.60 7.69 7.39
CA GLU A 137 25.79 6.94 8.64
C GLU A 137 24.62 6.01 8.98
N TYR A 138 23.38 6.43 8.70
CA TYR A 138 22.21 5.57 8.85
C TYR A 138 22.26 4.37 7.90
N THR A 139 22.64 4.58 6.64
CA THR A 139 22.76 3.50 5.65
C THR A 139 23.90 2.56 5.97
N LYS A 140 25.04 3.11 6.36
CA LYS A 140 26.24 2.36 6.76
C LYS A 140 25.94 1.46 7.96
N HIS A 141 25.30 2.00 9.01
CA HIS A 141 24.86 1.22 10.17
C HIS A 141 23.99 0.02 9.76
N ASN A 142 23.00 0.24 8.89
CA ASN A 142 22.16 -0.84 8.40
C ASN A 142 22.96 -1.91 7.62
N VAL A 143 23.92 -1.50 6.79
CA VAL A 143 24.79 -2.45 6.07
C VAL A 143 25.71 -3.22 7.01
N GLU A 144 26.29 -2.56 8.00
CA GLU A 144 27.13 -3.20 9.02
C GLU A 144 26.35 -4.22 9.86
N ARG A 145 25.09 -3.90 10.20
CA ARG A 145 24.24 -4.77 11.02
C ARG A 145 23.62 -5.92 10.24
N TYR A 146 23.05 -5.65 9.07
CA TYR A 146 22.20 -6.61 8.33
C TYR A 146 22.88 -7.21 7.09
N GLY A 147 24.02 -6.70 6.72
CA GLY A 147 24.75 -7.11 5.53
C GLY A 147 24.24 -6.51 4.24
N ILE A 148 25.16 -6.28 3.28
CA ILE A 148 24.82 -5.65 1.99
C ILE A 148 23.82 -6.46 1.17
N GLU A 149 23.86 -7.82 1.25
CA GLU A 149 22.95 -8.70 0.51
C GLU A 149 21.49 -8.60 1.01
N THR A 150 21.28 -8.17 2.25
CA THR A 150 19.96 -7.88 2.80
C THR A 150 19.51 -6.46 2.42
N VAL A 151 20.36 -5.46 2.71
CA VAL A 151 20.04 -4.05 2.51
C VAL A 151 19.85 -3.68 1.03
N SER A 152 20.54 -4.33 0.11
CA SER A 152 20.38 -4.10 -1.33
C SER A 152 19.01 -4.54 -1.88
N LYS A 153 18.25 -5.34 -1.13
CA LYS A 153 16.87 -5.71 -1.48
C LYS A 153 15.85 -4.65 -1.07
N TRP A 154 16.23 -3.79 -0.12
CA TRP A 154 15.35 -2.73 0.38
C TRP A 154 15.20 -1.60 -0.63
N TYR A 155 14.20 -0.75 -0.40
CA TYR A 155 13.94 0.46 -1.16
C TYR A 155 14.18 1.65 -0.24
N CYS A 156 15.31 2.35 -0.43
CA CYS A 156 15.61 3.57 0.32
C CYS A 156 14.98 4.77 -0.39
N GLN A 157 14.11 5.49 0.30
CA GLN A 157 13.28 6.55 -0.25
C GLN A 157 13.60 7.88 0.43
N CYS A 158 13.77 8.93 -0.36
CA CYS A 158 13.96 10.27 0.16
C CYS A 158 12.62 10.89 0.54
N HIS A 159 12.40 11.09 1.84
CA HIS A 159 11.27 11.82 2.39
C HIS A 159 9.89 11.17 2.12
N ASN A 160 8.82 11.92 2.43
CA ASN A 160 7.42 11.60 2.17
C ASN A 160 6.67 12.86 1.78
N GLU A 161 5.89 12.80 0.69
CA GLU A 161 5.00 13.86 0.22
C GLU A 161 5.63 15.27 0.22
N PRO A 162 6.76 15.48 -0.45
CA PRO A 162 7.42 16.79 -0.47
C PRO A 162 6.61 17.87 -1.22
N ASP A 163 5.61 17.50 -1.99
CA ASP A 163 4.64 18.38 -2.63
C ASP A 163 3.55 18.87 -1.66
N SER A 164 3.42 18.25 -0.49
CA SER A 164 2.41 18.57 0.52
C SER A 164 2.95 19.46 1.63
N LYS A 165 2.22 20.54 1.96
CA LYS A 165 2.52 21.37 3.11
C LYS A 165 2.43 20.65 4.46
N ALA A 166 1.78 19.51 4.50
CA ALA A 166 1.66 18.71 5.71
C ALA A 166 3.00 18.09 6.12
N PHE A 167 3.89 17.81 5.16
CA PHE A 167 5.14 17.12 5.39
C PHE A 167 6.39 17.97 5.11
N PHE A 168 6.29 18.96 4.21
CA PHE A 168 7.46 19.71 3.75
C PHE A 168 7.19 21.20 3.63
N LEU A 169 8.06 22.03 4.20
CA LEU A 169 7.99 23.50 4.18
C LEU A 169 6.61 24.05 4.57
N SER A 170 6.03 23.58 5.66
CA SER A 170 4.67 23.93 6.07
C SER A 170 4.45 25.43 6.32
N GLU A 171 5.45 26.14 6.83
CA GLU A 171 5.37 27.60 7.08
C GLU A 171 5.51 28.42 5.81
N CYS A 172 6.34 27.96 4.84
CA CYS A 172 6.58 28.69 3.59
C CYS A 172 5.37 28.66 2.65
N SER A 173 4.33 27.93 2.97
CA SER A 173 3.14 27.79 2.12
C SER A 173 2.03 28.81 2.40
N LYS A 174 2.22 29.71 3.35
CA LYS A 174 1.26 30.79 3.58
C LYS A 174 1.29 31.77 2.39
N GLY A 175 0.27 31.68 1.53
CA GLY A 175 0.13 32.54 0.35
C GLY A 175 0.83 32.02 -0.93
N ALA A 176 1.45 30.84 -0.91
CA ALA A 176 2.01 30.25 -2.13
C ALA A 176 1.01 29.26 -2.74
N GLU A 177 0.46 29.62 -3.87
CA GLU A 177 -0.49 28.78 -4.62
C GLU A 177 0.18 27.59 -5.31
N ASN A 178 1.53 27.56 -5.37
CA ASN A 178 2.25 26.61 -6.20
C ASN A 178 3.39 25.90 -5.44
N ALA A 179 3.16 24.60 -5.11
CA ALA A 179 4.14 23.75 -4.44
C ALA A 179 5.44 23.58 -5.27
N GLU A 180 5.36 23.63 -6.57
CA GLU A 180 6.47 23.41 -7.50
C GLU A 180 7.50 24.54 -7.41
N VAL A 181 7.05 25.78 -7.28
CA VAL A 181 7.97 26.95 -7.24
C VAL A 181 8.81 26.95 -5.97
N ILE A 182 8.24 26.54 -4.83
CA ILE A 182 8.88 26.66 -3.52
C ILE A 182 9.50 25.34 -3.07
N ARG A 183 8.72 24.23 -3.13
CA ARG A 183 9.14 22.96 -2.57
C ARG A 183 10.06 22.16 -3.48
N LEU A 184 9.78 22.14 -4.77
CA LEU A 184 10.55 21.36 -5.73
C LEU A 184 12.05 21.67 -5.71
N PRO A 185 12.51 22.93 -5.80
CA PRO A 185 13.94 23.24 -5.80
C PRO A 185 14.66 22.79 -4.51
N VAL A 186 13.95 22.90 -3.37
CA VAL A 186 14.49 22.49 -2.05
C VAL A 186 14.55 20.98 -1.93
N TYR A 187 13.49 20.29 -2.39
CA TYR A 187 13.45 18.84 -2.40
C TYR A 187 14.50 18.23 -3.33
N CYS A 188 14.71 18.80 -4.50
CA CYS A 188 15.74 18.34 -5.43
C CYS A 188 17.13 18.30 -4.79
N LYS A 189 17.49 19.33 -4.03
CA LYS A 189 18.76 19.35 -3.26
C LYS A 189 18.75 18.35 -2.10
N LEU A 190 17.60 18.16 -1.46
CA LEU A 190 17.45 17.15 -0.41
C LEU A 190 17.67 15.74 -0.96
N TYR A 191 17.08 15.45 -2.14
CA TYR A 191 17.26 14.18 -2.84
C TYR A 191 18.72 13.96 -3.28
N GLU A 192 19.36 14.98 -3.85
CA GLU A 192 20.78 14.90 -4.25
C GLU A 192 21.69 14.53 -3.07
N ALA A 193 21.51 15.16 -1.92
CA ALA A 193 22.29 14.87 -0.72
C ALA A 193 21.96 13.47 -0.15
N PHE A 194 20.69 13.07 -0.16
CA PHE A 194 20.26 11.71 0.20
C PHE A 194 20.91 10.65 -0.71
N GLU A 195 20.80 10.83 -2.02
CA GLU A 195 21.37 9.90 -3.01
C GLU A 195 22.87 9.74 -2.82
N LYS A 196 23.61 10.85 -2.69
CA LYS A 196 25.04 10.84 -2.44
C LYS A 196 25.39 10.09 -1.15
N GLY A 197 24.69 10.37 -0.05
CA GLY A 197 24.91 9.72 1.23
C GLY A 197 24.71 8.19 1.15
N VAL A 198 23.61 7.75 0.56
CA VAL A 198 23.28 6.33 0.43
C VAL A 198 24.27 5.63 -0.52
N LYS A 199 24.54 6.21 -1.70
CA LYS A 199 25.42 5.62 -2.72
C LYS A 199 26.90 5.62 -2.29
N ARG A 200 27.30 6.51 -1.41
CA ARG A 200 28.63 6.49 -0.78
C ARG A 200 28.89 5.20 0.01
N VAL A 201 27.84 4.55 0.54
CA VAL A 201 27.95 3.24 1.19
C VAL A 201 28.05 2.12 0.16
N SER A 202 27.14 2.08 -0.82
CA SER A 202 27.20 1.08 -1.91
C SER A 202 26.27 1.43 -3.06
N ASP A 203 26.73 1.27 -4.30
CA ASP A 203 25.92 1.41 -5.51
C ASP A 203 24.80 0.36 -5.63
N LYS A 204 24.90 -0.77 -4.89
CA LYS A 204 23.88 -1.83 -4.89
C LYS A 204 22.59 -1.42 -4.17
N ILE A 205 22.60 -0.40 -3.32
CA ILE A 205 21.45 0.02 -2.52
C ILE A 205 20.54 0.87 -3.40
N LYS A 206 19.26 0.49 -3.47
CA LYS A 206 18.27 1.20 -4.29
C LYS A 206 17.87 2.52 -3.66
N VAL A 207 17.87 3.59 -4.45
CA VAL A 207 17.40 4.92 -4.06
C VAL A 207 16.24 5.37 -4.92
N GLY A 208 15.26 6.04 -4.33
CA GLY A 208 14.08 6.54 -5.03
C GLY A 208 13.37 7.68 -4.33
N GLY A 209 12.36 8.17 -5.00
CA GLY A 209 11.48 9.28 -4.61
C GLY A 209 10.64 9.69 -5.80
N PRO A 210 9.85 10.79 -5.73
CA PRO A 210 9.70 11.70 -4.60
C PRO A 210 8.59 11.31 -3.60
N ALA A 211 7.84 10.22 -3.81
CA ALA A 211 6.71 9.82 -2.97
C ALA A 211 5.64 10.92 -2.88
N LEU A 212 5.15 11.36 -4.02
CA LEU A 212 4.22 12.47 -4.12
C LEU A 212 2.85 12.14 -3.53
N ALA A 213 2.28 13.08 -2.77
CA ALA A 213 0.92 12.98 -2.23
C ALA A 213 -0.14 12.82 -3.32
N ARG A 214 0.08 13.45 -4.48
CA ARG A 214 -0.80 13.39 -5.65
C ARG A 214 -0.04 13.68 -6.93
N TYR A 215 -0.62 13.28 -8.06
CA TYR A 215 -0.09 13.67 -9.36
C TYR A 215 -0.12 15.21 -9.53
N ASN A 216 1.01 15.77 -9.95
CA ASN A 216 1.18 17.19 -10.32
C ASN A 216 2.52 17.38 -11.06
N ASN A 217 2.80 18.60 -11.54
CA ASN A 217 4.02 18.90 -12.32
C ASN A 217 5.34 18.77 -11.52
N PHE A 218 5.26 18.62 -10.21
CA PHE A 218 6.43 18.39 -9.36
C PHE A 218 7.24 17.17 -9.85
N LEU A 219 6.55 16.10 -10.31
CA LEU A 219 7.23 14.92 -10.82
C LEU A 219 8.13 15.25 -12.02
N GLY A 220 7.59 15.93 -13.04
CA GLY A 220 8.35 16.31 -14.24
C GLY A 220 9.59 17.12 -13.89
N GLY A 221 9.44 18.16 -13.05
CA GLY A 221 10.55 19.01 -12.63
C GLY A 221 11.60 18.24 -11.80
N PHE A 222 11.19 17.28 -10.98
CA PHE A 222 12.10 16.40 -10.25
C PHE A 222 12.91 15.49 -11.19
N LEU A 223 12.24 14.86 -12.17
CA LEU A 223 12.88 14.01 -13.16
C LEU A 223 13.89 14.77 -14.02
N ASP A 224 13.56 16.00 -14.43
CA ASP A 224 14.48 16.88 -15.14
C ASP A 224 15.73 17.23 -14.32
N TYR A 225 15.54 17.50 -13.01
CA TYR A 225 16.65 17.75 -12.10
C TYR A 225 17.55 16.53 -11.95
N VAL A 226 17.00 15.34 -11.74
CA VAL A 226 17.75 14.08 -11.64
C VAL A 226 18.58 13.86 -12.92
N LYS A 227 17.95 13.99 -14.09
CA LYS A 227 18.60 13.83 -15.39
C LYS A 227 19.72 14.85 -15.61
N LYS A 228 19.45 16.13 -15.36
CA LYS A 228 20.42 17.22 -15.52
C LYS A 228 21.66 17.06 -14.66
N ASN A 229 21.51 16.53 -13.43
CA ASN A 229 22.61 16.41 -12.49
C ASN A 229 23.22 14.98 -12.47
N GLY A 230 22.76 14.07 -13.33
CA GLY A 230 23.28 12.71 -13.44
C GLY A 230 23.09 11.85 -12.18
N LEU A 231 22.04 12.15 -11.38
CA LEU A 231 21.77 11.44 -10.14
C LEU A 231 21.17 10.05 -10.42
N LYS A 232 21.40 9.11 -9.50
CA LYS A 232 20.77 7.80 -9.53
C LYS A 232 19.29 7.90 -9.10
N LEU A 233 18.45 7.17 -9.80
CA LEU A 233 17.04 6.99 -9.48
C LEU A 233 16.65 5.56 -9.87
N ASP A 234 16.73 4.65 -8.90
CA ASP A 234 16.51 3.21 -9.15
C ASP A 234 15.03 2.86 -9.25
N TYR A 235 14.17 3.68 -8.68
CA TYR A 235 12.70 3.60 -8.79
C TYR A 235 12.05 4.97 -8.54
N ILE A 236 10.85 5.14 -9.08
CA ILE A 236 10.03 6.35 -8.88
C ILE A 236 8.93 6.02 -7.89
N ALA A 237 8.91 6.70 -6.73
CA ALA A 237 7.89 6.54 -5.71
C ALA A 237 6.75 7.55 -5.88
N VAL A 238 5.49 7.06 -5.80
CA VAL A 238 4.28 7.88 -5.94
C VAL A 238 3.16 7.33 -5.07
N HIS A 239 2.24 8.20 -4.63
CA HIS A 239 1.01 7.78 -3.99
C HIS A 239 -0.14 7.77 -5.01
N ASN A 240 -1.00 6.78 -4.90
CA ASN A 240 -2.14 6.62 -5.78
C ASN A 240 -3.43 6.46 -4.99
N TYR A 241 -4.08 7.56 -4.70
CA TYR A 241 -5.41 7.59 -4.11
C TYR A 241 -6.44 8.00 -5.16
N GLY A 242 -7.50 7.19 -5.32
CA GLY A 242 -8.49 7.40 -6.37
C GLY A 242 -9.32 8.68 -6.21
N THR A 243 -9.55 9.13 -4.97
CA THR A 243 -10.33 10.34 -4.69
C THR A 243 -10.02 10.88 -3.30
N GLU A 244 -10.69 11.97 -2.92
CA GLU A 244 -10.59 12.62 -1.61
C GLU A 244 -11.98 12.67 -0.96
N PRO A 245 -12.10 12.55 0.39
CA PRO A 245 -13.40 12.53 1.07
C PRO A 245 -14.31 13.70 0.72
N TYR A 246 -13.79 14.92 0.57
CA TYR A 246 -14.59 16.07 0.21
C TYR A 246 -15.16 15.99 -1.22
N ARG A 247 -14.46 15.32 -2.14
CA ARG A 247 -14.91 15.08 -3.52
C ARG A 247 -15.96 13.99 -3.59
N ILE A 248 -15.87 13.01 -2.69
CA ILE A 248 -16.91 11.99 -2.51
C ILE A 248 -18.18 12.67 -2.00
N ASN A 249 -18.07 13.42 -0.90
CA ASN A 249 -19.20 14.06 -0.24
C ASN A 249 -19.96 15.07 -1.15
N ASN A 250 -19.27 15.78 -2.03
CA ASN A 250 -19.89 16.71 -2.96
C ASN A 250 -20.25 16.08 -4.33
N GLY A 251 -19.99 14.78 -4.51
CA GLY A 251 -20.32 14.04 -5.72
C GLY A 251 -19.41 14.32 -6.94
N SER A 252 -18.37 15.13 -6.79
CA SER A 252 -17.51 15.51 -7.94
C SER A 252 -16.58 14.37 -8.40
N THR A 253 -16.20 13.49 -7.49
CA THR A 253 -15.38 12.32 -7.83
C THR A 253 -15.82 11.13 -6.96
N PRO A 254 -16.78 10.33 -7.42
CA PRO A 254 -17.23 9.14 -6.68
C PRO A 254 -16.13 8.07 -6.64
N ILE A 255 -16.25 7.13 -5.71
CA ILE A 255 -15.33 6.00 -5.58
C ILE A 255 -15.41 5.11 -6.81
N ALA A 256 -14.30 4.99 -7.55
CA ALA A 256 -14.18 4.14 -8.73
C ALA A 256 -12.72 3.73 -8.97
N VAL A 257 -12.48 2.48 -9.38
CA VAL A 257 -11.13 1.99 -9.72
C VAL A 257 -10.53 2.78 -10.87
N SER A 258 -11.35 3.26 -11.81
CA SER A 258 -10.92 4.10 -12.92
C SER A 258 -10.19 5.39 -12.47
N ASN A 259 -10.45 5.87 -11.24
CA ASN A 259 -9.74 7.04 -10.72
C ASN A 259 -8.27 6.71 -10.41
N ASN A 260 -8.00 5.55 -9.80
CA ASN A 260 -6.62 5.09 -9.57
C ASN A 260 -5.91 4.79 -10.90
N VAL A 261 -6.61 4.21 -11.87
CA VAL A 261 -6.08 3.95 -13.22
C VAL A 261 -5.69 5.25 -13.90
N GLN A 262 -6.55 6.28 -13.83
CA GLN A 262 -6.27 7.60 -14.41
C GLN A 262 -5.05 8.26 -13.78
N VAL A 263 -4.97 8.27 -12.45
CA VAL A 263 -3.80 8.81 -11.71
C VAL A 263 -2.52 8.07 -12.11
N GLN A 264 -2.58 6.74 -12.22
CA GLN A 264 -1.42 5.93 -12.62
C GLN A 264 -0.99 6.21 -14.06
N LYS A 265 -1.94 6.45 -14.95
CA LYS A 265 -1.69 6.82 -16.34
C LYS A 265 -0.97 8.17 -16.43
N GLU A 266 -1.43 9.18 -15.70
CA GLU A 266 -0.80 10.49 -15.64
C GLU A 266 0.65 10.41 -15.15
N TYR A 267 0.95 9.61 -14.12
CA TYR A 267 2.32 9.33 -13.70
C TYR A 267 3.15 8.65 -14.80
N ALA A 268 2.62 7.61 -15.43
CA ALA A 268 3.34 6.86 -16.46
C ALA A 268 3.64 7.72 -17.70
N GLU A 269 2.72 8.58 -18.11
CA GLU A 269 2.89 9.53 -19.21
C GLU A 269 4.00 10.53 -18.90
N THR A 270 3.96 11.19 -17.73
CA THR A 270 5.03 12.10 -17.27
C THR A 270 6.39 11.43 -17.21
N ILE A 271 6.47 10.23 -16.64
CA ILE A 271 7.71 9.43 -16.55
C ILE A 271 8.28 9.16 -17.95
N LYS A 272 7.41 8.82 -18.89
CA LYS A 272 7.79 8.58 -20.29
C LYS A 272 8.27 9.86 -20.98
N GLU A 273 7.56 10.97 -20.84
CA GLU A 273 7.88 12.27 -21.45
C GLU A 273 9.25 12.79 -21.03
N HIS A 274 9.62 12.57 -19.74
CA HIS A 274 10.93 12.99 -19.21
C HIS A 274 12.05 11.96 -19.44
N GLY A 275 11.75 10.81 -20.11
CA GLY A 275 12.74 9.82 -20.53
C GLY A 275 13.11 8.77 -19.49
N PHE A 276 12.23 8.49 -18.52
CA PHE A 276 12.43 7.50 -17.45
C PHE A 276 11.59 6.23 -17.62
N SER A 277 11.11 5.92 -18.82
CA SER A 277 10.25 4.73 -19.09
C SER A 277 10.84 3.39 -18.64
N GLY A 278 12.16 3.31 -18.45
CA GLY A 278 12.85 2.10 -17.96
C GLY A 278 12.85 1.94 -16.44
N VAL A 279 12.54 3.01 -15.69
CA VAL A 279 12.58 3.03 -14.24
C VAL A 279 11.26 2.49 -13.67
N PRO A 280 11.30 1.50 -12.74
CA PRO A 280 10.09 0.95 -12.15
C PRO A 280 9.36 1.96 -11.26
N ILE A 281 8.04 1.81 -11.15
CA ILE A 281 7.19 2.64 -10.30
C ILE A 281 6.88 1.87 -9.01
N VAL A 282 7.14 2.50 -7.88
CA VAL A 282 6.74 2.04 -6.55
C VAL A 282 5.57 2.91 -6.10
N VAL A 283 4.37 2.34 -6.10
CA VAL A 283 3.20 2.98 -5.49
C VAL A 283 3.24 2.64 -4.01
N ASP A 284 3.93 3.47 -3.26
CA ASP A 284 4.27 3.22 -1.84
C ASP A 284 3.17 3.63 -0.86
N GLU A 285 2.10 4.26 -1.37
CA GLU A 285 0.81 4.41 -0.71
C GLU A 285 -0.33 4.33 -1.73
N TRP A 286 -1.31 3.47 -1.48
CA TRP A 286 -2.54 3.46 -2.24
C TRP A 286 -3.79 3.29 -1.38
N GLY A 287 -4.93 3.69 -1.92
CA GLY A 287 -6.27 3.48 -1.40
C GLY A 287 -7.33 4.01 -2.37
N PHE A 288 -8.59 3.67 -2.17
CA PHE A 288 -9.63 4.29 -3.00
C PHE A 288 -9.85 5.77 -2.64
N SER A 289 -9.48 6.17 -1.44
CA SER A 289 -9.56 7.57 -0.97
C SER A 289 -8.41 7.89 -0.02
N THR A 290 -7.96 9.15 -0.02
CA THR A 290 -7.10 9.73 1.01
C THR A 290 -7.76 9.60 2.40
N GLY A 291 -7.84 10.59 3.23
CA GLY A 291 -8.65 10.57 4.46
C GLY A 291 -8.24 9.50 5.46
N GLY A 292 -6.94 9.38 5.76
CA GLY A 292 -6.41 8.40 6.70
C GLY A 292 -6.89 8.58 8.13
N PHE A 293 -7.19 9.82 8.52
CA PHE A 293 -7.69 10.20 9.83
C PHE A 293 -9.20 10.49 9.84
N MET A 294 -9.91 10.06 8.79
CA MET A 294 -11.34 10.27 8.62
C MET A 294 -12.10 8.96 8.73
N ASN A 295 -13.28 9.03 9.28
CA ASN A 295 -14.22 7.94 9.49
C ASN A 295 -15.54 8.19 8.76
N VAL A 296 -16.53 7.33 9.00
CA VAL A 296 -17.87 7.42 8.41
C VAL A 296 -18.61 8.71 8.80
N GLU A 297 -18.31 9.33 9.92
CA GLU A 297 -18.91 10.61 10.34
C GLU A 297 -18.48 11.75 9.42
N ASN A 298 -17.23 11.71 8.94
CA ASN A 298 -16.67 12.71 8.03
C ASN A 298 -17.08 12.45 6.57
N CYS A 299 -17.19 11.17 6.19
CA CYS A 299 -17.56 10.73 4.86
C CYS A 299 -18.25 9.35 4.95
N PRO A 300 -19.58 9.27 4.85
CA PRO A 300 -20.33 8.00 5.00
C PRO A 300 -19.86 6.90 4.05
N GLU A 301 -19.44 7.23 2.83
CA GLU A 301 -18.94 6.28 1.84
C GLU A 301 -17.65 5.54 2.27
N LEU A 302 -16.94 6.02 3.32
CA LEU A 302 -15.79 5.32 3.87
C LEU A 302 -16.17 3.99 4.53
N ILE A 303 -17.46 3.75 4.79
CA ILE A 303 -17.96 2.45 5.24
C ILE A 303 -17.60 1.33 4.26
N LYS A 304 -17.41 1.63 2.98
CA LYS A 304 -16.95 0.66 1.97
C LYS A 304 -15.63 -0.02 2.35
N ARG A 305 -14.81 0.61 3.21
CA ARG A 305 -13.58 0.00 3.76
C ARG A 305 -13.83 -1.19 4.68
N GLU A 306 -15.05 -1.30 5.21
CA GLU A 306 -15.45 -2.37 6.12
C GLU A 306 -16.11 -3.55 5.40
N THR A 307 -16.50 -3.37 4.14
CA THR A 307 -17.39 -4.27 3.39
C THR A 307 -16.64 -5.07 2.30
N GLU A 308 -17.36 -6.00 1.68
CA GLU A 308 -16.94 -6.74 0.47
C GLU A 308 -16.56 -5.82 -0.71
N MET A 309 -17.11 -4.60 -0.75
CA MET A 309 -16.84 -3.64 -1.82
C MET A 309 -15.36 -3.30 -1.94
N PHE A 310 -14.65 -3.16 -0.82
CA PHE A 310 -13.21 -2.88 -0.89
C PHE A 310 -12.39 -4.09 -1.37
N SER A 311 -12.85 -5.30 -1.10
CA SER A 311 -12.26 -6.52 -1.63
C SER A 311 -12.42 -6.59 -3.15
N ALA A 312 -13.62 -6.32 -3.65
CA ALA A 312 -13.91 -6.28 -5.08
C ALA A 312 -13.17 -5.12 -5.78
N TYR A 313 -13.07 -3.95 -5.12
CA TYR A 313 -12.27 -2.84 -5.59
C TYR A 313 -10.80 -3.24 -5.79
N PHE A 314 -10.20 -3.89 -4.78
CA PHE A 314 -8.81 -4.34 -4.84
C PHE A 314 -8.59 -5.39 -5.93
N ALA A 315 -9.46 -6.39 -6.03
CA ALA A 315 -9.36 -7.41 -7.08
C ALA A 315 -9.49 -6.82 -8.50
N LYS A 316 -10.41 -5.85 -8.68
CA LYS A 316 -10.54 -5.10 -9.93
C LYS A 316 -9.32 -4.23 -10.20
N LEU A 317 -8.74 -3.58 -9.19
CA LEU A 317 -7.52 -2.78 -9.33
C LEU A 317 -6.33 -3.64 -9.78
N ILE A 318 -6.16 -4.84 -9.20
CA ILE A 318 -5.16 -5.81 -9.66
C ILE A 318 -5.38 -6.11 -11.14
N HIS A 319 -6.62 -6.41 -11.55
CA HIS A 319 -6.95 -6.69 -12.96
C HIS A 319 -6.52 -5.52 -13.86
N GLU A 320 -6.95 -4.30 -13.57
CA GLU A 320 -6.66 -3.13 -14.40
C GLU A 320 -5.13 -2.90 -14.51
N PHE A 321 -4.38 -3.06 -13.42
CA PHE A 321 -2.94 -2.83 -13.40
C PHE A 321 -2.16 -3.97 -14.07
N VAL A 322 -2.60 -5.23 -13.93
CA VAL A 322 -1.99 -6.39 -14.58
C VAL A 322 -2.09 -6.31 -16.10
N TYR A 323 -3.23 -5.85 -16.62
CA TYR A 323 -3.47 -5.71 -18.07
C TYR A 323 -3.07 -4.35 -18.65
N SER A 324 -2.48 -3.48 -17.85
CA SER A 324 -1.88 -2.22 -18.30
C SER A 324 -0.42 -2.38 -18.70
N ASP A 325 0.11 -1.34 -19.35
CA ASP A 325 1.54 -1.20 -19.65
C ASP A 325 2.32 -0.51 -18.50
N PHE A 326 1.69 -0.31 -17.36
CA PHE A 326 2.34 0.32 -16.20
C PHE A 326 3.45 -0.57 -15.65
N LYS A 327 4.63 0.01 -15.40
CA LYS A 327 5.79 -0.70 -14.83
C LYS A 327 5.77 -0.61 -13.30
N ILE A 328 4.72 -1.15 -12.69
CA ILE A 328 4.58 -1.16 -11.23
C ILE A 328 5.40 -2.31 -10.65
N ASP A 329 6.37 -1.97 -9.79
CA ASP A 329 7.18 -2.93 -9.05
C ASP A 329 6.55 -3.27 -7.69
N LEU A 330 5.98 -2.28 -7.00
CA LEU A 330 5.28 -2.44 -5.74
C LEU A 330 4.02 -1.56 -5.68
N LEU A 331 2.99 -2.10 -5.04
CA LEU A 331 1.73 -1.42 -4.70
C LEU A 331 1.44 -1.65 -3.22
N ALA A 332 1.68 -0.65 -2.38
CA ALA A 332 1.55 -0.75 -0.93
C ALA A 332 0.28 -0.05 -0.42
N ILE A 333 -0.63 -0.81 0.19
CA ILE A 333 -1.81 -0.23 0.85
C ILE A 333 -1.38 0.57 2.07
N CYS A 334 -1.98 1.75 2.25
CA CYS A 334 -1.74 2.56 3.43
C CYS A 334 -2.64 2.13 4.59
N LEU A 335 -2.04 1.70 5.71
CA LEU A 335 -2.74 1.30 6.93
C LEU A 335 -2.64 2.36 8.01
N SER A 336 -3.69 2.48 8.82
CA SER A 336 -3.78 3.36 9.98
C SER A 336 -3.62 2.58 11.29
N GLY A 337 -3.25 3.26 12.38
CA GLY A 337 -3.15 2.67 13.71
C GLY A 337 -4.50 2.55 14.41
N GLN A 338 -4.53 1.75 15.50
CA GLN A 338 -5.75 1.60 16.31
C GLN A 338 -6.20 2.91 16.96
N HIS A 339 -5.25 3.81 17.24
CA HIS A 339 -5.51 5.06 17.95
C HIS A 339 -6.36 6.05 17.17
N GLU A 340 -6.48 5.83 15.87
CA GLU A 340 -7.33 6.62 14.99
C GLU A 340 -8.77 6.11 14.97
N MET A 341 -9.01 4.88 15.44
CA MET A 341 -10.32 4.25 15.45
C MET A 341 -11.09 4.58 16.73
N VAL A 342 -12.38 4.83 16.59
CA VAL A 342 -13.30 5.08 17.72
C VAL A 342 -14.20 3.87 18.02
N THR A 343 -14.59 3.13 16.97
CA THR A 343 -15.40 1.91 17.06
C THR A 343 -14.86 0.85 16.10
N ASP A 344 -15.38 -0.38 16.18
CA ASP A 344 -14.88 -1.48 15.34
C ASP A 344 -15.06 -1.21 13.84
N PHE A 345 -16.22 -0.78 13.39
CA PHE A 345 -16.55 -0.62 11.96
C PHE A 345 -16.78 0.85 11.61
N SER A 346 -15.75 1.64 11.73
CA SER A 346 -15.82 3.10 11.56
C SER A 346 -15.24 3.64 10.25
N GLY A 347 -14.86 2.77 9.32
CA GLY A 347 -14.40 3.18 7.98
C GLY A 347 -12.92 3.61 7.93
N PHE A 348 -12.09 3.31 8.92
CA PHE A 348 -10.66 3.59 8.89
C PHE A 348 -9.88 2.65 7.96
N ARG A 349 -8.73 3.12 7.49
CA ARG A 349 -7.83 2.35 6.62
C ARG A 349 -7.08 1.30 7.43
N ASN A 350 -7.65 0.12 7.59
CA ASN A 350 -6.98 -0.98 8.26
C ASN A 350 -7.47 -2.35 7.80
N PHE A 351 -6.70 -3.39 8.11
CA PHE A 351 -7.05 -4.78 7.88
C PHE A 351 -7.89 -5.39 9.01
N PHE A 352 -7.80 -4.80 10.20
CA PHE A 352 -8.48 -5.25 11.39
C PHE A 352 -9.21 -4.09 12.07
N THR A 353 -10.25 -4.41 12.80
CA THR A 353 -10.95 -3.48 13.67
C THR A 353 -10.25 -3.36 15.04
N LEU A 354 -10.75 -2.49 15.92
CA LEU A 354 -10.24 -2.33 17.29
C LEU A 354 -10.20 -3.66 18.05
N ASN A 355 -11.30 -4.44 17.97
CA ASN A 355 -11.41 -5.74 18.60
C ASN A 355 -10.78 -6.86 17.78
N PHE A 356 -9.88 -6.53 16.84
CA PHE A 356 -9.15 -7.49 16.05
C PHE A 356 -10.03 -8.42 15.21
N ILE A 357 -11.13 -7.90 14.66
CA ILE A 357 -11.99 -8.57 13.70
C ILE A 357 -11.39 -8.34 12.32
N LYS A 358 -11.19 -9.39 11.54
CA LYS A 358 -10.66 -9.31 10.19
C LYS A 358 -11.65 -8.64 9.26
N LYS A 359 -11.23 -7.62 8.54
CA LYS A 359 -12.03 -7.01 7.47
C LYS A 359 -11.94 -7.82 6.18
N PRO A 360 -12.96 -7.77 5.31
CA PRO A 360 -12.96 -8.44 4.01
C PRO A 360 -11.71 -8.15 3.16
N ILE A 361 -11.25 -6.91 3.14
CA ILE A 361 -10.03 -6.51 2.40
C ILE A 361 -8.79 -7.30 2.81
N TYR A 362 -8.60 -7.64 4.10
CA TYR A 362 -7.46 -8.45 4.52
C TYR A 362 -7.52 -9.86 3.91
N ASN A 363 -8.72 -10.45 3.87
CA ASN A 363 -8.92 -11.73 3.23
C ASN A 363 -8.68 -11.66 1.71
N ALA A 364 -9.03 -10.55 1.05
CA ALA A 364 -8.68 -10.35 -0.36
C ALA A 364 -7.17 -10.33 -0.60
N TYR A 365 -6.37 -9.75 0.32
CA TYR A 365 -4.90 -9.84 0.28
C TYR A 365 -4.39 -11.28 0.45
N ILE A 366 -5.01 -12.08 1.33
CA ILE A 366 -4.70 -13.51 1.46
C ILE A 366 -5.02 -14.25 0.16
N LEU A 367 -6.16 -13.98 -0.47
CA LEU A 367 -6.52 -14.58 -1.76
C LEU A 367 -5.52 -14.16 -2.85
N ALA A 368 -5.22 -12.88 -2.98
CA ALA A 368 -4.29 -12.36 -3.97
C ALA A 368 -2.86 -12.88 -3.77
N SER A 369 -2.45 -13.25 -2.54
CA SER A 369 -1.13 -13.83 -2.29
C SER A 369 -0.94 -15.24 -2.90
N LYS A 370 -2.03 -15.90 -3.28
CA LYS A 370 -2.02 -17.23 -3.92
C LYS A 370 -1.84 -17.15 -5.43
N LEU A 371 -1.96 -15.98 -6.04
CA LEU A 371 -1.76 -15.81 -7.48
C LEU A 371 -0.33 -16.16 -7.89
N GLY A 372 -0.19 -16.90 -8.98
CA GLY A 372 1.09 -17.25 -9.58
C GLY A 372 1.68 -16.10 -10.40
N GLU A 373 2.91 -16.28 -10.88
CA GLU A 373 3.62 -15.26 -11.67
C GLU A 373 3.31 -15.36 -13.18
N SER A 374 2.80 -16.48 -13.67
CA SER A 374 2.43 -16.66 -15.07
C SER A 374 0.96 -16.30 -15.29
N LEU A 375 0.71 -15.15 -15.92
CA LEU A 375 -0.62 -14.73 -16.33
C LEU A 375 -1.06 -15.53 -17.57
N LEU A 376 -2.26 -16.07 -17.52
CA LEU A 376 -2.83 -16.88 -18.61
C LEU A 376 -3.78 -16.09 -19.50
N THR A 377 -3.96 -16.54 -20.73
CA THR A 377 -5.02 -16.04 -21.60
C THR A 377 -6.39 -16.36 -21.03
N LYS A 378 -7.36 -15.50 -21.34
CA LYS A 378 -8.76 -15.67 -20.90
C LYS A 378 -9.74 -15.14 -21.93
N GLU A 379 -10.96 -15.64 -21.88
CA GLU A 379 -12.13 -15.06 -22.54
C GLU A 379 -13.23 -14.81 -21.50
N ASN A 380 -13.89 -13.67 -21.61
CA ASN A 380 -15.00 -13.30 -20.76
C ASN A 380 -15.90 -12.30 -21.48
N ASP A 381 -17.18 -12.61 -21.59
CA ASP A 381 -18.16 -11.86 -22.38
C ASP A 381 -18.82 -10.69 -21.61
N ARG A 382 -18.50 -10.51 -20.31
CA ARG A 382 -19.18 -9.54 -19.44
C ARG A 382 -18.21 -8.48 -18.94
N GLY A 383 -18.49 -7.21 -19.25
CA GLY A 383 -17.63 -6.06 -18.90
C GLY A 383 -17.59 -5.70 -17.41
N ASN A 384 -18.41 -6.34 -16.55
CA ASN A 384 -18.42 -6.15 -15.10
C ASN A 384 -17.85 -7.35 -14.32
N ILE A 385 -17.29 -8.34 -15.03
CA ILE A 385 -16.52 -9.45 -14.45
C ILE A 385 -15.05 -9.26 -14.80
N PHE A 386 -14.21 -9.13 -13.78
CA PHE A 386 -12.77 -8.91 -13.91
C PHE A 386 -12.04 -10.16 -13.48
N VAL A 387 -11.25 -10.75 -14.38
CA VAL A 387 -10.63 -12.08 -14.20
C VAL A 387 -9.11 -11.95 -14.33
N VAL A 388 -8.37 -12.45 -13.33
CA VAL A 388 -6.90 -12.56 -13.35
C VAL A 388 -6.53 -14.03 -13.18
N PRO A 389 -6.39 -14.78 -14.28
CA PRO A 389 -6.00 -16.17 -14.25
C PRO A 389 -4.48 -16.29 -14.22
N THR A 390 -3.97 -17.02 -13.26
CA THR A 390 -2.54 -17.25 -13.12
C THR A 390 -2.21 -18.73 -12.90
N LYS A 391 -0.95 -19.09 -13.17
CA LYS A 391 -0.37 -20.35 -12.71
C LYS A 391 1.02 -20.14 -12.11
N ASN A 392 1.41 -21.02 -11.21
CA ASN A 392 2.75 -21.04 -10.62
C ASN A 392 3.67 -22.03 -11.36
N GLU A 393 4.92 -22.15 -10.93
CA GLU A 393 5.91 -23.07 -11.48
C GLU A 393 5.54 -24.55 -11.31
N LYS A 394 4.64 -24.89 -10.39
CA LYS A 394 4.14 -26.25 -10.14
C LYS A 394 2.92 -26.60 -11.01
N GLU A 395 2.53 -25.72 -11.92
CA GLU A 395 1.31 -25.87 -12.74
C GLU A 395 0.01 -25.88 -11.91
N ASP A 396 0.03 -25.27 -10.69
CA ASP A 396 -1.18 -24.97 -9.94
C ASP A 396 -1.79 -23.67 -10.44
N TYR A 397 -3.11 -23.62 -10.56
CA TYR A 397 -3.83 -22.45 -11.03
C TYR A 397 -4.42 -21.66 -9.87
N ALA A 398 -4.43 -20.35 -10.00
CA ALA A 398 -5.13 -19.43 -9.12
C ALA A 398 -5.83 -18.34 -9.96
N ILE A 399 -7.16 -18.32 -9.91
CA ILE A 399 -8.00 -17.44 -10.72
C ILE A 399 -8.74 -16.48 -9.81
N LEU A 400 -8.32 -15.20 -9.79
CA LEU A 400 -9.01 -14.16 -9.04
C LEU A 400 -10.10 -13.54 -9.91
N ILE A 401 -11.33 -13.47 -9.38
CA ILE A 401 -12.50 -12.96 -10.08
C ILE A 401 -13.18 -11.89 -9.22
N SER A 402 -13.48 -10.73 -9.79
CA SER A 402 -14.32 -9.70 -9.18
C SER A 402 -15.53 -9.43 -10.05
N TYR A 403 -16.70 -9.31 -9.42
CA TYR A 403 -17.94 -8.90 -10.07
C TYR A 403 -18.44 -7.60 -9.48
N SER A 404 -18.21 -6.49 -10.19
CA SER A 404 -18.51 -5.15 -9.68
C SER A 404 -18.82 -4.18 -10.82
N ASP A 405 -19.62 -3.16 -10.52
CA ASP A 405 -19.86 -2.05 -11.44
C ASP A 405 -18.75 -0.98 -11.38
N LYS A 406 -18.96 0.12 -12.10
CA LYS A 406 -18.02 1.23 -12.16
C LYS A 406 -17.81 1.92 -10.81
N TYR A 407 -18.87 2.09 -10.03
CA TYR A 407 -18.89 2.91 -8.82
C TYR A 407 -19.00 2.10 -7.54
N MET A 408 -18.81 0.78 -7.64
CA MET A 408 -18.90 -0.13 -6.49
C MET A 408 -20.25 0.00 -5.78
N THR A 409 -21.33 -0.03 -6.57
CA THR A 409 -22.70 0.01 -6.03
C THR A 409 -23.22 -1.41 -5.81
N ASP A 410 -24.38 -1.52 -5.13
CA ASP A 410 -25.06 -2.81 -4.90
C ASP A 410 -26.10 -3.16 -5.97
N ASN A 411 -26.01 -2.57 -7.16
CA ASN A 411 -27.06 -2.60 -8.16
C ASN A 411 -26.91 -3.71 -9.22
N LEU A 412 -25.82 -4.48 -9.19
CA LEU A 412 -25.68 -5.59 -10.14
C LEU A 412 -26.60 -6.75 -9.78
N PRO A 413 -27.27 -7.37 -10.79
CA PRO A 413 -28.08 -8.54 -10.56
C PRO A 413 -27.24 -9.73 -10.12
N GLU A 414 -27.83 -10.63 -9.36
CA GLU A 414 -27.26 -11.95 -9.12
C GLU A 414 -27.25 -12.75 -10.42
N ILE A 415 -26.13 -13.39 -10.73
CA ILE A 415 -25.97 -14.21 -11.92
C ILE A 415 -25.23 -15.51 -11.60
N GLU A 416 -25.51 -16.54 -12.38
CA GLU A 416 -24.66 -17.73 -12.42
C GLU A 416 -23.63 -17.62 -13.55
N GLU A 417 -22.37 -17.94 -13.24
CA GLU A 417 -21.28 -17.92 -14.21
C GLU A 417 -20.49 -19.22 -14.17
N THR A 418 -20.22 -19.79 -15.35
CA THR A 418 -19.43 -21.02 -15.49
C THR A 418 -17.98 -20.67 -15.79
N VAL A 419 -17.06 -21.40 -15.16
CA VAL A 419 -15.62 -21.29 -15.40
C VAL A 419 -15.12 -22.58 -16.04
N GLU A 420 -14.50 -22.48 -17.21
CA GLU A 420 -13.97 -23.60 -17.98
C GLU A 420 -12.47 -23.41 -18.20
N PHE A 421 -11.71 -24.51 -18.17
CA PHE A 421 -10.28 -24.53 -18.43
C PHE A 421 -10.02 -25.24 -19.76
N GLU A 422 -9.18 -24.68 -20.63
CA GLU A 422 -8.70 -25.38 -21.84
C GLU A 422 -7.83 -26.60 -21.48
N GLN A 423 -7.09 -26.50 -20.38
CA GLN A 423 -6.28 -27.60 -19.84
C GLN A 423 -7.18 -28.61 -19.14
N ASP A 424 -6.90 -29.90 -19.31
CA ASP A 424 -7.55 -30.95 -18.53
C ASP A 424 -7.10 -30.82 -17.05
N ILE A 425 -8.08 -30.63 -16.17
CA ILE A 425 -7.92 -30.54 -14.74
C ILE A 425 -8.69 -31.62 -13.98
N SER A 426 -9.14 -32.67 -14.69
CA SER A 426 -10.06 -33.68 -14.15
C SER A 426 -9.54 -34.46 -12.94
N ASP A 427 -8.23 -34.66 -12.85
CA ASP A 427 -7.51 -35.30 -11.74
C ASP A 427 -7.18 -34.34 -10.57
N LYS A 428 -7.35 -33.03 -10.77
CA LYS A 428 -7.01 -32.01 -9.79
C LYS A 428 -8.14 -31.72 -8.81
N THR A 429 -7.78 -31.09 -7.69
CA THR A 429 -8.71 -30.57 -6.69
C THR A 429 -8.96 -29.10 -6.94
N VAL A 430 -10.23 -28.71 -7.05
CA VAL A 430 -10.69 -27.33 -7.21
C VAL A 430 -11.23 -26.83 -5.88
N THR A 431 -10.65 -25.74 -5.37
CA THR A 431 -11.14 -25.07 -4.17
C THR A 431 -11.62 -23.68 -4.52
N ILE A 432 -12.84 -23.33 -4.08
CA ILE A 432 -13.47 -22.04 -4.35
C ILE A 432 -13.59 -21.27 -3.06
N TRP A 433 -13.07 -20.04 -3.06
CA TRP A 433 -13.11 -19.09 -1.97
C TRP A 433 -13.98 -17.91 -2.38
N CYS A 434 -14.72 -17.32 -1.42
CA CYS A 434 -15.63 -16.21 -1.68
C CYS A 434 -15.56 -15.15 -0.59
N ILE A 435 -15.61 -13.90 -1.01
CA ILE A 435 -15.86 -12.71 -0.19
C ILE A 435 -17.02 -11.97 -0.86
N ASP A 436 -18.19 -11.98 -0.23
CA ASP A 436 -19.38 -11.28 -0.69
C ASP A 436 -20.24 -10.83 0.49
N LYS A 437 -21.52 -10.54 0.27
CA LYS A 437 -22.44 -10.12 1.35
C LYS A 437 -22.74 -11.22 2.37
N GLU A 438 -22.60 -12.49 1.99
CA GLU A 438 -22.96 -13.64 2.82
C GLU A 438 -21.75 -14.43 3.32
N HIS A 439 -20.57 -14.25 2.69
CA HIS A 439 -19.38 -15.05 2.98
C HIS A 439 -18.19 -14.18 3.37
N THR A 440 -17.53 -14.56 4.47
CA THR A 440 -16.27 -13.93 4.94
C THR A 440 -16.44 -12.43 5.19
N ASN A 441 -17.61 -12.03 5.75
CA ASN A 441 -18.00 -10.64 5.87
C ASN A 441 -18.53 -10.29 7.27
N PRO A 442 -17.67 -10.06 8.23
CA PRO A 442 -18.08 -9.75 9.59
C PRO A 442 -18.86 -8.44 9.70
N TYR A 443 -18.63 -7.47 8.79
CA TYR A 443 -19.41 -6.22 8.80
C TYR A 443 -20.90 -6.49 8.51
N ARG A 444 -21.23 -7.33 7.51
CA ARG A 444 -22.61 -7.67 7.19
C ARG A 444 -23.29 -8.47 8.31
N MET A 445 -22.53 -9.30 9.02
CA MET A 445 -23.02 -9.95 10.24
C MET A 445 -23.30 -8.92 11.34
N PHE A 446 -22.39 -7.96 11.56
CA PHE A 446 -22.56 -6.88 12.52
C PHE A 446 -23.81 -6.03 12.22
N GLU A 447 -24.03 -5.64 10.95
CA GLU A 447 -25.28 -4.95 10.53
C GLU A 447 -26.54 -5.74 10.91
N LYS A 448 -26.55 -7.06 10.67
CA LYS A 448 -27.68 -7.95 11.00
C LYS A 448 -27.90 -8.08 12.52
N MET A 449 -26.86 -7.89 13.35
CA MET A 449 -27.00 -7.88 14.81
C MET A 449 -27.76 -6.65 15.34
N GLY A 450 -27.74 -5.53 14.61
CA GLY A 450 -28.48 -4.31 14.95
C GLY A 450 -28.03 -3.65 16.26
N VAL A 451 -26.75 -3.79 16.62
CA VAL A 451 -26.16 -3.23 17.84
C VAL A 451 -25.19 -2.11 17.50
N GLU A 452 -25.04 -1.12 18.36
CA GLU A 452 -24.05 -0.04 18.18
C GLU A 452 -22.63 -0.53 18.50
N GLU A 453 -22.49 -1.30 19.59
CA GLU A 453 -21.22 -1.92 20.00
C GLU A 453 -21.45 -3.40 20.29
N PRO A 454 -20.65 -4.30 19.71
CA PRO A 454 -20.77 -5.72 19.95
C PRO A 454 -20.20 -6.12 21.32
N ASP A 455 -20.90 -6.98 22.05
CA ASP A 455 -20.42 -7.60 23.27
C ASP A 455 -19.34 -8.67 23.01
N ALA A 456 -18.79 -9.25 24.08
CA ALA A 456 -17.69 -10.22 23.98
C ALA A 456 -18.06 -11.48 23.19
N GLU A 457 -19.32 -11.96 23.27
CA GLU A 457 -19.77 -13.15 22.51
C GLU A 457 -20.00 -12.79 21.04
N GLN A 458 -20.58 -11.63 20.77
CA GLN A 458 -20.75 -11.10 19.42
C GLN A 458 -19.39 -10.89 18.74
N ILE A 459 -18.39 -10.34 19.45
CA ILE A 459 -17.01 -10.22 18.94
C ILE A 459 -16.43 -11.56 18.54
N LYS A 460 -16.66 -12.63 19.30
CA LYS A 460 -16.20 -13.99 18.95
C LYS A 460 -16.85 -14.46 17.64
N LEU A 461 -18.16 -14.25 17.48
CA LEU A 461 -18.89 -14.59 16.26
C LEU A 461 -18.36 -13.81 15.06
N LEU A 462 -18.14 -12.51 15.21
CA LEU A 462 -17.60 -11.65 14.16
C LEU A 462 -16.17 -12.04 13.76
N ARG A 463 -15.33 -12.43 14.74
CA ARG A 463 -13.99 -12.95 14.46
C ARG A 463 -14.02 -14.29 13.72
N GLU A 464 -14.99 -15.15 14.03
CA GLU A 464 -15.17 -16.45 13.34
C GLU A 464 -15.64 -16.23 11.90
N GLU A 465 -16.60 -15.31 11.68
CA GLU A 465 -17.07 -14.92 10.35
C GLU A 465 -15.95 -14.30 9.49
N GLY A 466 -15.06 -13.52 10.07
CA GLY A 466 -13.90 -12.96 9.39
C GLY A 466 -12.83 -14.00 8.97
N LYS A 467 -12.98 -15.28 9.34
CA LYS A 467 -12.04 -16.32 8.91
C LYS A 467 -12.36 -16.79 7.50
N MET A 468 -11.33 -16.79 6.64
CA MET A 468 -11.46 -17.34 5.29
C MET A 468 -11.71 -18.84 5.33
N LYS A 469 -12.82 -19.29 4.74
CA LYS A 469 -13.17 -20.69 4.54
C LYS A 469 -13.53 -20.93 3.07
N PRO A 470 -13.18 -22.09 2.48
CA PRO A 470 -13.65 -22.39 1.14
C PRO A 470 -15.18 -22.55 1.16
N VAL A 471 -15.82 -21.99 0.16
CA VAL A 471 -17.28 -22.16 -0.02
C VAL A 471 -17.59 -23.47 -0.74
N LYS A 472 -16.62 -23.99 -1.51
CA LYS A 472 -16.74 -25.31 -2.18
C LYS A 472 -15.37 -25.93 -2.39
N VAL A 473 -15.32 -27.25 -2.27
CA VAL A 473 -14.19 -28.10 -2.72
C VAL A 473 -14.77 -29.20 -3.58
N GLN A 474 -14.23 -29.40 -4.77
CA GLN A 474 -14.73 -30.37 -5.73
C GLN A 474 -13.57 -30.95 -6.58
N LYS A 475 -13.86 -31.99 -7.38
CA LYS A 475 -12.92 -32.49 -8.38
C LYS A 475 -12.96 -31.63 -9.65
N GLY A 476 -11.86 -31.60 -10.39
CA GLY A 476 -11.73 -30.81 -11.61
C GLY A 476 -12.62 -31.30 -12.80
N ASN A 477 -13.10 -32.54 -12.77
CA ASN A 477 -14.07 -33.07 -13.73
C ASN A 477 -15.51 -32.60 -13.47
N GLU A 478 -15.79 -31.94 -12.36
CA GLU A 478 -17.09 -31.36 -12.05
C GLU A 478 -17.21 -29.95 -12.63
N LYS A 479 -18.42 -29.59 -13.08
CA LYS A 479 -18.70 -28.22 -13.58
C LYS A 479 -18.45 -27.18 -12.51
N ILE A 480 -17.61 -26.19 -12.82
CA ILE A 480 -17.34 -25.06 -11.94
C ILE A 480 -18.35 -23.96 -12.23
N THR A 481 -19.26 -23.73 -11.29
CA THR A 481 -20.28 -22.68 -11.37
C THR A 481 -20.17 -21.76 -10.18
N LEU A 482 -20.13 -20.46 -10.43
CA LEU A 482 -20.09 -19.40 -9.43
C LEU A 482 -21.43 -18.67 -9.41
N LYS A 483 -21.94 -18.41 -8.23
CA LYS A 483 -23.07 -17.51 -8.00
C LYS A 483 -22.50 -16.12 -7.67
N LEU A 484 -22.52 -15.24 -8.64
CA LEU A 484 -21.95 -13.90 -8.52
C LEU A 484 -23.01 -12.91 -8.02
N THR A 485 -22.74 -12.30 -6.87
CA THR A 485 -23.51 -11.18 -6.33
C THR A 485 -22.75 -9.88 -6.49
N SER A 486 -23.42 -8.73 -6.41
CA SER A 486 -22.76 -7.43 -6.54
C SER A 486 -21.60 -7.28 -5.55
N ASN A 487 -20.45 -6.84 -6.05
CA ASN A 487 -19.18 -6.68 -5.32
C ASN A 487 -18.59 -7.99 -4.77
N ALA A 488 -18.91 -9.14 -5.34
CA ALA A 488 -18.28 -10.40 -4.95
C ALA A 488 -16.83 -10.51 -5.45
N THR A 489 -15.99 -11.13 -4.64
CA THR A 489 -14.62 -11.52 -4.98
C THR A 489 -14.46 -13.02 -4.79
N PHE A 490 -14.03 -13.72 -5.83
CA PHE A 490 -13.75 -15.15 -5.77
C PHE A 490 -12.27 -15.42 -6.05
N LEU A 491 -11.77 -16.46 -5.43
CA LEU A 491 -10.55 -17.14 -5.88
C LEU A 491 -10.89 -18.60 -6.14
N ILE A 492 -10.47 -19.10 -7.29
CA ILE A 492 -10.48 -20.53 -7.61
C ILE A 492 -9.02 -20.98 -7.60
N THR A 493 -8.68 -21.96 -6.77
CA THR A 493 -7.39 -22.65 -6.83
C THR A 493 -7.58 -24.04 -7.39
N VAL A 494 -6.66 -24.48 -8.27
CA VAL A 494 -6.65 -25.81 -8.87
C VAL A 494 -5.28 -26.43 -8.59
N GLU A 495 -5.25 -27.42 -7.74
CA GLU A 495 -4.02 -28.02 -7.22
C GLU A 495 -4.04 -29.55 -7.43
N ALA A 496 -2.86 -30.19 -7.42
CA ALA A 496 -2.68 -31.61 -7.59
C ALA A 496 -3.44 -32.46 -6.54
#